data_46cc87b19d14e3e2f90f5aad796f1d0d
#
_entry.id   46cc87b19d14e3e2f90f5aad796f1d0d
#
_cell.length_a   1.000
_cell.length_b   1.000
_cell.length_c   1.000
_cell.angle_alpha   90.00
_cell.angle_beta   90.00
_cell.angle_gamma   90.00
#
_symmetry.space_group_name_H-M   'P 1'
#
loop_
_entity.id
_entity.type
_entity.pdbx_description
1 polymer ?
#
loop_
_entity_poly.entity_id
_entity_poly.type
_entity_poly.pdbx_seq_one_letter_code
_entity_poly.pdbx_strand_id
1 'polypeptide(L)'
;MKRLLIAIFVLLPFAARAQQVVPPGYVLVDSLIFTPLAAVDSTLEGSTIFNVLPEGVNVRQSGMIRNAVETRIRANRGKMVSGYRIRIFFDNSQTARTASEAALYRFKVLNPGMSAYRSFSSPYFHVTVGDFRNKSEALAALGPIKAQFPSAFIVQERFKYPAVENRSAYRVDTLKVLKKVAE
;
A
#
# COMPACT_ATOMS: atom_id res chain seq x y z
N MET A 1 33.53 -50.68 -18.24
CA MET A 1 32.71 -49.57 -18.85
C MET A 1 31.21 -49.76 -18.69
N LYS A 2 30.61 -50.93 -18.80
CA LYS A 2 29.16 -51.15 -18.62
C LYS A 2 28.62 -50.87 -17.18
N ARG A 3 29.45 -51.04 -16.13
CA ARG A 3 29.07 -50.81 -14.75
C ARG A 3 29.04 -49.31 -14.37
N LEU A 4 29.75 -48.44 -15.12
CA LEU A 4 29.77 -47.00 -14.91
C LEU A 4 28.51 -46.31 -15.46
N LEU A 5 27.93 -46.85 -16.52
CA LEU A 5 26.70 -46.32 -17.13
C LEU A 5 25.45 -46.55 -16.26
N ILE A 6 25.42 -47.60 -15.45
CA ILE A 6 24.31 -47.91 -14.56
C ILE A 6 24.30 -46.96 -13.37
N ALA A 7 25.47 -46.54 -12.87
CA ALA A 7 25.57 -45.59 -11.76
C ALA A 7 25.09 -44.15 -12.09
N ILE A 8 25.23 -43.76 -13.39
CA ILE A 8 24.76 -42.44 -13.85
C ILE A 8 23.24 -42.39 -13.98
N PHE A 9 22.58 -43.54 -14.26
CA PHE A 9 21.12 -43.59 -14.38
C PHE A 9 20.39 -43.55 -13.01
N VAL A 10 21.05 -43.90 -11.92
CA VAL A 10 20.48 -43.88 -10.56
C VAL A 10 20.58 -42.47 -9.95
N LEU A 11 21.40 -41.58 -10.50
CA LEU A 11 21.60 -40.20 -10.01
C LEU A 11 20.81 -39.12 -10.78
N LEU A 12 19.86 -39.50 -11.63
CA LEU A 12 18.88 -38.54 -12.12
C LEU A 12 17.97 -38.16 -10.95
N PRO A 13 18.05 -36.91 -10.43
CA PRO A 13 17.13 -36.48 -9.42
C PRO A 13 15.76 -36.56 -10.08
N PHE A 14 14.87 -37.34 -9.51
CA PHE A 14 13.44 -37.20 -9.70
C PHE A 14 13.11 -35.76 -9.31
N ALA A 15 13.16 -34.87 -10.27
CA ALA A 15 12.50 -33.57 -10.17
C ALA A 15 10.98 -33.86 -10.17
N ALA A 16 10.48 -34.42 -9.08
CA ALA A 16 9.09 -34.49 -8.79
C ALA A 16 8.62 -33.02 -8.71
N ARG A 17 8.22 -32.46 -9.86
CA ARG A 17 7.39 -31.27 -9.86
C ARG A 17 6.15 -31.68 -9.09
N ALA A 18 6.03 -31.19 -7.87
CA ALA A 18 4.81 -31.28 -7.11
C ALA A 18 3.74 -30.57 -7.95
N GLN A 19 3.04 -31.31 -8.78
CA GLN A 19 1.85 -30.82 -9.47
C GLN A 19 0.84 -30.58 -8.39
N GLN A 20 0.50 -29.32 -8.20
CA GLN A 20 -0.54 -28.89 -7.27
C GLN A 20 -1.86 -29.45 -7.83
N VAL A 21 -2.34 -30.54 -7.24
CA VAL A 21 -3.58 -31.19 -7.65
C VAL A 21 -4.73 -30.29 -7.25
N VAL A 22 -5.41 -29.73 -8.24
CA VAL A 22 -6.61 -28.91 -8.03
C VAL A 22 -7.79 -29.84 -7.82
N PRO A 23 -8.51 -29.78 -6.67
CA PRO A 23 -9.70 -30.60 -6.44
C PRO A 23 -10.80 -30.31 -7.46
N PRO A 24 -11.65 -31.28 -7.80
CA PRO A 24 -12.83 -31.06 -8.64
C PRO A 24 -13.71 -29.95 -8.08
N GLY A 25 -14.19 -29.05 -8.93
CA GLY A 25 -15.04 -27.91 -8.52
C GLY A 25 -14.26 -26.69 -8.02
N TYR A 26 -12.92 -26.69 -8.09
CA TYR A 26 -12.08 -25.55 -7.78
C TYR A 26 -11.19 -25.17 -8.96
N VAL A 27 -10.87 -23.89 -9.06
CA VAL A 27 -9.88 -23.35 -9.99
C VAL A 27 -8.80 -22.60 -9.23
N LEU A 28 -7.56 -22.67 -9.72
CA LEU A 28 -6.46 -21.86 -9.21
C LEU A 28 -6.60 -20.45 -9.77
N VAL A 29 -6.70 -19.48 -8.88
CA VAL A 29 -6.77 -18.05 -9.21
C VAL A 29 -5.60 -17.35 -8.55
N ASP A 30 -4.95 -16.47 -9.28
CA ASP A 30 -3.92 -15.61 -8.72
C ASP A 30 -4.56 -14.58 -7.78
N SER A 31 -4.15 -14.60 -6.53
CA SER A 31 -4.54 -13.62 -5.51
C SER A 31 -3.34 -12.81 -5.09
N LEU A 32 -3.49 -11.49 -5.05
CA LEU A 32 -2.41 -10.61 -4.63
C LEU A 32 -2.48 -10.37 -3.12
N ILE A 33 -1.34 -10.53 -2.47
CA ILE A 33 -1.15 -10.18 -1.07
C ILE A 33 -0.28 -8.95 -0.99
N PHE A 34 -0.73 -7.99 -0.19
CA PHE A 34 -0.02 -6.73 0.06
C PHE A 34 0.66 -6.82 1.43
N THR A 35 1.97 -7.04 1.44
CA THR A 35 2.77 -7.12 2.67
C THR A 35 3.44 -5.78 2.93
N PRO A 36 3.22 -5.11 4.08
CA PRO A 36 3.92 -3.87 4.41
C PRO A 36 5.43 -4.05 4.34
N LEU A 37 6.14 -3.10 3.72
CA LEU A 37 7.60 -3.12 3.61
C LEU A 37 8.29 -2.68 4.90
N ALA A 38 7.67 -1.78 5.66
CA ALA A 38 8.19 -1.30 6.93
C ALA A 38 7.54 -2.07 8.08
N ALA A 39 8.33 -2.80 8.83
CA ALA A 39 7.95 -3.20 10.18
C ALA A 39 7.99 -1.93 11.05
N VAL A 40 6.82 -1.34 11.31
CA VAL A 40 6.72 -0.26 12.29
C VAL A 40 6.95 -0.89 13.65
N ASP A 41 7.94 -0.39 14.39
CA ASP A 41 8.13 -0.80 15.78
C ASP A 41 6.93 -0.31 16.60
N SER A 42 6.00 -1.23 16.84
CA SER A 42 4.76 -0.95 17.55
C SER A 42 5.00 -0.55 19.02
N THR A 43 6.20 -0.83 19.56
CA THR A 43 6.56 -0.43 20.93
C THR A 43 6.75 1.07 21.05
N LEU A 44 7.11 1.74 19.95
CA LEU A 44 7.29 3.19 19.88
C LEU A 44 5.99 3.93 19.57
N GLU A 45 4.96 3.23 19.09
CA GLU A 45 3.69 3.84 18.70
C GLU A 45 2.97 4.41 19.94
N GLY A 46 2.65 5.70 19.87
CA GLY A 46 2.02 6.41 21.00
C GLY A 46 2.99 6.91 22.07
N SER A 47 4.26 6.50 22.02
CA SER A 47 5.28 7.01 22.93
C SER A 47 5.63 8.47 22.63
N THR A 48 5.90 9.25 23.66
CA THR A 48 6.41 10.62 23.47
C THR A 48 7.90 10.56 23.17
N ILE A 49 8.39 11.51 22.37
CA ILE A 49 9.82 11.60 22.05
C ILE A 49 10.71 11.60 23.31
N PHE A 50 10.21 12.15 24.42
CA PHE A 50 10.95 12.20 25.68
C PHE A 50 11.11 10.84 26.35
N ASN A 51 10.27 9.86 26.03
CA ASN A 51 10.33 8.50 26.59
C ASN A 51 11.20 7.57 25.74
N VAL A 52 11.56 8.00 24.52
CA VAL A 52 12.29 7.18 23.53
C VAL A 52 13.72 7.67 23.33
N LEU A 53 14.12 8.71 24.06
CA LEU A 53 15.49 9.26 23.95
C LEU A 53 16.51 8.22 24.47
N PRO A 54 17.68 8.10 23.79
CA PRO A 54 18.75 7.22 24.24
C PRO A 54 19.22 7.56 25.66
N GLU A 55 19.70 6.53 26.38
CA GLU A 55 20.36 6.73 27.67
C GLU A 55 21.51 7.74 27.54
N GLY A 56 21.55 8.73 28.43
CA GLY A 56 22.57 9.79 28.40
C GLY A 56 22.09 11.13 27.82
N VAL A 57 20.93 11.17 27.16
CA VAL A 57 20.32 12.43 26.71
C VAL A 57 19.55 13.07 27.86
N ASN A 58 20.09 14.17 28.40
CA ASN A 58 19.43 14.94 29.48
C ASN A 58 18.67 16.12 28.89
N VAL A 59 17.33 16.04 28.85
CA VAL A 59 16.49 17.12 28.35
C VAL A 59 16.17 18.09 29.49
N ARG A 60 16.77 19.26 29.47
CA ARG A 60 16.46 20.36 30.40
C ARG A 60 15.40 21.28 29.81
N GLN A 61 14.16 21.11 30.24
CA GLN A 61 13.06 21.98 29.86
C GLN A 61 12.13 22.21 31.06
N SER A 62 11.46 23.34 31.09
CA SER A 62 10.44 23.60 32.11
C SER A 62 9.22 22.73 31.87
N GLY A 63 8.49 22.39 32.95
CA GLY A 63 7.21 21.66 32.85
C GLY A 63 6.18 22.38 31.97
N MET A 64 6.20 23.71 31.95
CA MET A 64 5.33 24.53 31.10
C MET A 64 5.57 24.27 29.62
N ILE A 65 6.83 24.20 29.18
CA ILE A 65 7.19 23.90 27.78
C ILE A 65 6.74 22.47 27.42
N ARG A 66 7.00 21.48 28.29
CA ARG A 66 6.55 20.09 28.07
C ARG A 66 5.04 20.02 27.89
N ASN A 67 4.27 20.63 28.77
CA ASN A 67 2.81 20.65 28.71
C ASN A 67 2.29 21.36 27.44
N ALA A 68 2.94 22.45 27.02
CA ALA A 68 2.59 23.16 25.80
C ALA A 68 2.83 22.28 24.55
N VAL A 69 3.95 21.56 24.48
CA VAL A 69 4.26 20.63 23.40
C VAL A 69 3.25 19.49 23.35
N GLU A 70 2.95 18.85 24.48
CA GLU A 70 1.96 17.76 24.52
C GLU A 70 0.55 18.23 24.13
N THR A 71 0.16 19.40 24.57
CA THR A 71 -1.11 20.02 24.18
C THR A 71 -1.17 20.27 22.68
N ARG A 72 -0.07 20.75 22.09
CA ARG A 72 0.02 20.97 20.64
C ARG A 72 -0.03 19.67 19.85
N ILE A 73 0.67 18.63 20.31
CA ILE A 73 0.64 17.29 19.70
C ILE A 73 -0.79 16.76 19.71
N ARG A 74 -1.48 16.81 20.85
CA ARG A 74 -2.89 16.39 20.96
C ARG A 74 -3.82 17.16 20.03
N ALA A 75 -3.67 18.47 19.96
CA ALA A 75 -4.48 19.31 19.07
C ALA A 75 -4.25 19.02 17.57
N ASN A 76 -3.04 18.57 17.21
CA ASN A 76 -2.70 18.29 15.81
C ASN A 76 -3.11 16.89 15.33
N ARG A 77 -3.41 15.94 16.22
CA ARG A 77 -3.77 14.55 15.87
C ARG A 77 -4.95 14.44 14.88
N GLY A 78 -5.92 15.34 14.97
CA GLY A 78 -7.09 15.36 14.09
C GLY A 78 -7.03 16.40 12.98
N LYS A 79 -5.93 17.14 12.86
CA LYS A 79 -5.84 18.28 11.95
C LYS A 79 -5.75 17.82 10.50
N MET A 80 -6.63 18.40 9.68
CA MET A 80 -6.62 18.20 8.23
C MET A 80 -5.77 19.29 7.57
N VAL A 81 -4.98 18.88 6.57
CA VAL A 81 -4.26 19.82 5.72
C VAL A 81 -4.93 19.91 4.35
N SER A 82 -4.88 21.07 3.73
CA SER A 82 -5.21 21.23 2.32
C SER A 82 -3.97 20.90 1.50
N GLY A 83 -4.10 19.98 0.58
CA GLY A 83 -3.03 19.53 -0.29
C GLY A 83 -3.57 19.07 -1.63
N TYR A 84 -2.79 18.26 -2.33
CA TYR A 84 -3.11 17.82 -3.69
C TYR A 84 -3.06 16.29 -3.77
N ARG A 85 -3.98 15.73 -4.55
CA ARG A 85 -4.02 14.32 -4.94
C ARG A 85 -4.16 14.21 -6.44
N ILE A 86 -3.85 13.08 -6.99
CA ILE A 86 -4.10 12.78 -8.40
C ILE A 86 -5.33 11.90 -8.48
N ARG A 87 -6.36 12.35 -9.18
CA ARG A 87 -7.58 11.58 -9.43
C ARG A 87 -7.38 10.74 -10.68
N ILE A 88 -7.44 9.42 -10.52
CA ILE A 88 -7.23 8.44 -11.59
C ILE A 88 -8.53 7.81 -12.11
N PHE A 89 -9.62 7.95 -11.34
CA PHE A 89 -10.94 7.44 -11.71
C PHE A 89 -12.03 8.37 -11.18
N PHE A 90 -13.05 8.61 -12.00
CA PHE A 90 -14.22 9.41 -11.65
C PHE A 90 -15.39 9.03 -12.55
N ASP A 91 -16.43 8.39 -12.00
CA ASP A 91 -17.58 7.91 -12.75
C ASP A 91 -18.82 7.75 -11.86
N ASN A 92 -20.02 7.82 -12.47
CA ASN A 92 -21.31 7.63 -11.80
C ASN A 92 -22.19 6.58 -12.47
N SER A 93 -21.66 5.80 -13.41
CA SER A 93 -22.39 4.71 -14.08
C SER A 93 -22.77 3.61 -13.10
N GLN A 94 -23.68 2.71 -13.49
CA GLN A 94 -24.09 1.57 -12.69
C GLN A 94 -22.90 0.65 -12.33
N THR A 95 -21.88 0.59 -13.18
CA THR A 95 -20.67 -0.21 -12.98
C THR A 95 -19.56 0.55 -12.27
N ALA A 96 -19.74 1.84 -11.96
CA ALA A 96 -18.72 2.70 -11.37
C ALA A 96 -18.16 2.15 -10.04
N ARG A 97 -18.98 1.47 -9.24
CA ARG A 97 -18.54 0.84 -8.00
C ARG A 97 -17.45 -0.20 -8.27
N THR A 98 -17.72 -1.17 -9.12
CA THR A 98 -16.78 -2.25 -9.47
C THR A 98 -15.58 -1.73 -10.25
N ALA A 99 -15.81 -0.80 -11.19
CA ALA A 99 -14.75 -0.18 -11.97
C ALA A 99 -13.78 0.64 -11.09
N SER A 100 -14.28 1.33 -10.06
CA SER A 100 -13.43 2.05 -9.10
C SER A 100 -12.59 1.11 -8.24
N GLU A 101 -13.12 -0.07 -7.87
CA GLU A 101 -12.36 -1.10 -7.15
C GLU A 101 -11.22 -1.66 -8.03
N ALA A 102 -11.54 -1.97 -9.28
CA ALA A 102 -10.55 -2.45 -10.24
C ALA A 102 -9.45 -1.39 -10.50
N ALA A 103 -9.82 -0.13 -10.63
CA ALA A 103 -8.87 0.97 -10.80
C ALA A 103 -7.94 1.13 -9.59
N LEU A 104 -8.50 1.09 -8.36
CA LEU A 104 -7.73 1.12 -7.12
C LEU A 104 -6.73 -0.05 -7.06
N TYR A 105 -7.21 -1.25 -7.32
CA TYR A 105 -6.40 -2.45 -7.28
C TYR A 105 -5.25 -2.41 -8.29
N ARG A 106 -5.57 -2.09 -9.57
CA ARG A 106 -4.57 -1.92 -10.62
C ARG A 106 -3.50 -0.89 -10.24
N PHE A 107 -3.92 0.24 -9.67
CA PHE A 107 -2.98 1.27 -9.24
C PHE A 107 -2.02 0.76 -8.15
N LYS A 108 -2.54 0.09 -7.13
CA LYS A 108 -1.75 -0.46 -6.03
C LYS A 108 -0.70 -1.47 -6.49
N VAL A 109 -1.04 -2.29 -7.47
CA VAL A 109 -0.11 -3.25 -8.08
C VAL A 109 1.03 -2.54 -8.81
N LEU A 110 0.70 -1.50 -9.58
CA LEU A 110 1.68 -0.77 -10.39
C LEU A 110 2.53 0.21 -9.57
N ASN A 111 2.00 0.69 -8.43
CA ASN A 111 2.62 1.73 -7.61
C ASN A 111 2.56 1.37 -6.10
N PRO A 112 3.27 0.31 -5.65
CA PRO A 112 3.15 -0.21 -4.28
C PRO A 112 3.63 0.76 -3.19
N GLY A 113 4.40 1.80 -3.55
CA GLY A 113 4.89 2.82 -2.62
C GLY A 113 3.98 4.04 -2.47
N MET A 114 2.83 4.10 -3.16
CA MET A 114 1.97 5.29 -3.16
C MET A 114 0.59 4.99 -2.59
N SER A 115 0.12 5.86 -1.68
CA SER A 115 -1.21 5.77 -1.10
C SER A 115 -2.30 5.91 -2.16
N ALA A 116 -3.35 5.10 -2.05
CA ALA A 116 -4.50 5.17 -2.94
C ALA A 116 -5.80 5.04 -2.15
N TYR A 117 -6.76 5.88 -2.47
CA TYR A 117 -8.01 6.06 -1.75
C TYR A 117 -9.19 5.96 -2.71
N ARG A 118 -10.17 5.15 -2.37
CA ARG A 118 -11.45 5.09 -3.05
C ARG A 118 -12.49 5.75 -2.19
N SER A 119 -13.25 6.66 -2.76
CA SER A 119 -14.30 7.39 -2.06
C SER A 119 -15.55 7.48 -2.92
N PHE A 120 -16.70 7.65 -2.25
CA PHE A 120 -17.97 7.91 -2.90
C PHE A 120 -18.49 9.28 -2.47
N SER A 121 -18.79 10.10 -3.45
CA SER A 121 -19.45 11.40 -3.26
C SER A 121 -20.63 11.42 -4.21
N SER A 122 -21.83 11.22 -3.68
CA SER A 122 -23.04 11.03 -4.48
C SER A 122 -23.15 12.05 -5.62
N PRO A 123 -23.35 11.58 -6.87
CA PRO A 123 -23.51 10.20 -7.32
C PRO A 123 -22.22 9.51 -7.79
N TYR A 124 -21.04 10.10 -7.57
CA TYR A 124 -19.76 9.68 -8.18
C TYR A 124 -18.92 8.80 -7.27
N PHE A 125 -18.39 7.71 -7.84
CA PHE A 125 -17.24 6.99 -7.30
C PHE A 125 -15.96 7.62 -7.86
N HIS A 126 -14.96 7.81 -6.99
CA HIS A 126 -13.66 8.33 -7.42
C HIS A 126 -12.52 7.63 -6.70
N VAL A 127 -11.38 7.56 -7.40
CA VAL A 127 -10.13 7.07 -6.84
C VAL A 127 -9.10 8.17 -6.96
N THR A 128 -8.51 8.52 -5.82
CA THR A 128 -7.43 9.50 -5.71
C THR A 128 -6.18 8.85 -5.15
N VAL A 129 -5.00 9.31 -5.58
CA VAL A 129 -3.72 8.71 -5.22
C VAL A 129 -2.70 9.78 -4.83
N GLY A 130 -1.79 9.38 -3.94
CA GLY A 130 -0.77 10.25 -3.38
C GLY A 130 -1.33 11.28 -2.39
N ASP A 131 -0.47 11.76 -1.50
CA ASP A 131 -0.75 12.83 -0.54
C ASP A 131 0.33 13.90 -0.70
N PHE A 132 0.11 14.86 -1.61
CA PHE A 132 1.09 15.88 -1.97
C PHE A 132 0.80 17.19 -1.22
N ARG A 133 1.83 17.80 -0.67
CA ARG A 133 1.70 19.07 0.05
C ARG A 133 1.47 20.24 -0.88
N ASN A 134 2.12 20.21 -2.03
CA ASN A 134 2.07 21.28 -3.02
C ASN A 134 1.79 20.74 -4.43
N LYS A 135 1.39 21.64 -5.31
CA LYS A 135 1.03 21.31 -6.69
C LYS A 135 2.22 20.82 -7.50
N SER A 136 3.43 21.29 -7.19
CA SER A 136 4.65 20.90 -7.92
C SER A 136 5.00 19.44 -7.68
N GLU A 137 4.88 18.95 -6.43
CA GLU A 137 5.03 17.52 -6.10
C GLU A 137 4.00 16.67 -6.86
N ALA A 138 2.74 17.10 -6.87
CA ALA A 138 1.68 16.40 -7.60
C ALA A 138 1.93 16.39 -9.12
N LEU A 139 2.45 17.48 -9.69
CA LEU A 139 2.80 17.56 -11.11
C LEU A 139 3.96 16.63 -11.48
N ALA A 140 4.98 16.54 -10.63
CA ALA A 140 6.10 15.63 -10.85
C ALA A 140 5.63 14.15 -10.86
N ALA A 141 4.71 13.79 -9.97
CA ALA A 141 4.13 12.45 -9.91
C ALA A 141 3.11 12.16 -11.03
N LEU A 142 2.47 13.21 -11.59
CA LEU A 142 1.41 13.04 -12.58
C LEU A 142 1.90 12.43 -13.89
N GLY A 143 3.12 12.76 -14.33
CA GLY A 143 3.69 12.27 -15.61
C GLY A 143 3.69 10.74 -15.70
N PRO A 144 4.38 10.03 -14.80
CA PRO A 144 4.38 8.57 -14.76
C PRO A 144 2.98 7.96 -14.59
N ILE A 145 2.12 8.60 -13.78
CA ILE A 145 0.75 8.10 -13.55
C ILE A 145 -0.11 8.23 -14.81
N LYS A 146 0.03 9.30 -15.59
CA LYS A 146 -0.70 9.47 -16.86
C LYS A 146 -0.37 8.41 -17.90
N ALA A 147 0.83 7.88 -17.90
CA ALA A 147 1.20 6.77 -18.78
C ALA A 147 0.35 5.51 -18.51
N GLN A 148 -0.07 5.32 -17.26
CA GLN A 148 -0.87 4.17 -16.81
C GLN A 148 -2.37 4.49 -16.79
N PHE A 149 -2.73 5.74 -16.48
CA PHE A 149 -4.09 6.27 -16.35
C PHE A 149 -4.21 7.60 -17.12
N PRO A 150 -4.48 7.57 -18.42
CA PRO A 150 -4.45 8.78 -19.28
C PRO A 150 -5.39 9.90 -18.83
N SER A 151 -6.52 9.55 -18.21
CA SER A 151 -7.50 10.49 -17.66
C SER A 151 -7.13 11.10 -16.33
N ALA A 152 -5.93 10.81 -15.79
CA ALA A 152 -5.51 11.31 -14.48
C ALA A 152 -5.31 12.83 -14.48
N PHE A 153 -5.77 13.49 -13.40
CA PHE A 153 -5.61 14.92 -13.19
C PHE A 153 -5.46 15.26 -11.71
N ILE A 154 -4.89 16.43 -11.43
CA ILE A 154 -4.65 16.89 -10.06
C ILE A 154 -5.93 17.51 -9.51
N VAL A 155 -6.25 17.15 -8.27
CA VAL A 155 -7.35 17.73 -7.46
C VAL A 155 -6.80 18.26 -6.14
N GLN A 156 -7.42 19.32 -5.63
CA GLN A 156 -7.15 19.80 -4.29
C GLN A 156 -8.11 19.10 -3.33
N GLU A 157 -7.58 18.50 -2.28
CA GLU A 157 -8.35 17.80 -1.25
C GLU A 157 -7.83 18.11 0.14
N ARG A 158 -8.69 17.93 1.13
CA ARG A 158 -8.30 17.99 2.54
C ARG A 158 -8.12 16.57 3.06
N PHE A 159 -6.96 16.29 3.63
CA PHE A 159 -6.64 14.98 4.18
C PHE A 159 -5.83 15.10 5.48
N LYS A 160 -5.72 14.01 6.21
CA LYS A 160 -4.87 13.96 7.40
C LYS A 160 -3.41 14.13 7.00
N TYR A 161 -2.60 14.69 7.88
CA TYR A 161 -1.17 14.81 7.63
C TYR A 161 -0.58 13.47 7.21
N PRO A 162 0.15 13.40 6.08
CA PRO A 162 0.79 12.16 5.67
C PRO A 162 1.76 11.70 6.76
N ALA A 163 1.84 10.40 6.98
CA ALA A 163 2.83 9.84 7.88
C ALA A 163 4.24 10.18 7.37
N VAL A 164 5.15 10.51 8.29
CA VAL A 164 6.56 10.83 7.94
C VAL A 164 7.25 9.59 7.36
N GLU A 165 6.87 8.42 7.86
CA GLU A 165 7.29 7.14 7.30
C GLU A 165 6.30 6.69 6.24
N ASN A 166 6.81 6.07 5.17
CA ASN A 166 5.98 5.55 4.09
C ASN A 166 5.27 4.25 4.53
N ARG A 167 4.34 4.36 5.49
CA ARG A 167 3.53 3.24 5.99
C ARG A 167 2.66 2.61 4.90
N SER A 168 2.54 3.29 3.77
CA SER A 168 1.79 2.81 2.60
C SER A 168 2.64 1.96 1.66
N ALA A 169 3.96 1.89 1.87
CA ALA A 169 4.82 1.04 1.07
C ALA A 169 4.56 -0.42 1.41
N TYR A 170 4.29 -1.21 0.39
CA TYR A 170 4.07 -2.65 0.53
C TYR A 170 4.67 -3.38 -0.67
N ARG A 171 5.04 -4.63 -0.44
CA ARG A 171 5.42 -5.58 -1.49
C ARG A 171 4.16 -6.31 -1.94
N VAL A 172 4.03 -6.50 -3.23
CA VAL A 172 2.95 -7.28 -3.82
C VAL A 172 3.50 -8.67 -4.14
N ASP A 173 2.99 -9.66 -3.46
CA ASP A 173 3.28 -11.07 -3.72
C ASP A 173 2.04 -11.74 -4.32
N THR A 174 2.24 -12.63 -5.30
CA THR A 174 1.16 -13.38 -5.92
C THR A 174 1.07 -14.77 -5.30
N LEU A 175 -0.07 -15.08 -4.71
CA LEU A 175 -0.39 -16.44 -4.25
C LEU A 175 -1.45 -17.07 -5.13
N LYS A 176 -1.28 -18.35 -5.43
CA LYS A 176 -2.32 -19.16 -6.06
C LYS A 176 -3.27 -19.69 -5.00
N VAL A 177 -4.52 -19.27 -5.06
CA VAL A 177 -5.59 -19.71 -4.14
C VAL A 177 -6.63 -20.53 -4.89
N LEU A 178 -7.19 -21.51 -4.21
CA LEU A 178 -8.30 -22.32 -4.74
C LEU A 178 -9.60 -21.51 -4.60
N LYS A 179 -10.26 -21.24 -5.71
CA LYS A 179 -11.57 -20.62 -5.73
C LYS A 179 -12.60 -21.64 -6.20
N LYS A 180 -13.70 -21.79 -5.45
CA LYS A 180 -14.82 -22.66 -5.86
C LYS A 180 -15.47 -22.07 -7.11
N VAL A 181 -15.70 -22.92 -8.11
CA VAL A 181 -16.46 -22.56 -9.30
C VAL A 181 -17.91 -22.35 -8.85
N ALA A 182 -18.48 -21.18 -9.13
CA ALA A 182 -19.90 -20.95 -8.90
C ALA A 182 -20.69 -21.74 -9.96
N GLU A 183 -21.66 -22.54 -9.51
CA GLU A 183 -22.64 -23.20 -10.36
C GLU A 183 -23.58 -22.18 -10.98
#